data_50fcf0a36ae26ebf4f0dd1d9f8343ab4
#
_entry.id   50fcf0a36ae26ebf4f0dd1d9f8343ab4
#
_cell.length_a   1.000
_cell.length_b   1.000
_cell.length_c   1.000
_cell.angle_alpha   90.00
_cell.angle_beta   90.00
_cell.angle_gamma   90.00
#
_symmetry.space_group_name_H-M   'P 1'
#
loop_
_entity.id
_entity.type
_entity.pdbx_description
1 polymer ?
#
loop_
_entity_poly.entity_id
_entity_poly.type
_entity_poly.pdbx_seq_one_letter_code
_entity_poly.pdbx_strand_id
1 'polypeptide(L)'
;MSLIKEIDTPAIIVDLNIVKENIHTYQRYCDDIGIKLRPHIKTHKIPALAKLQIGAGAVGITAQKISEAEAIISEGGINDVLITYNIIGEQKLKALRNLCEKVKVSVVADSSFCIKGLSKTFEEAKEALPVLVECDTGANRCGVTSPQAVSYTHLTLPTIFRV
;
A
#
# COMPACT_ATOMS: atom_id res chain seq x y z
N MET A 1 -20.73 -25.85 14.66
CA MET A 1 -21.88 -25.05 15.16
C MET A 1 -21.87 -24.75 16.66
N SER A 2 -21.06 -25.41 17.50
CA SER A 2 -21.02 -25.17 18.95
C SER A 2 -20.30 -23.88 19.35
N LEU A 3 -19.22 -23.53 18.67
CA LEU A 3 -18.38 -22.36 18.99
C LEU A 3 -19.08 -21.00 18.91
N ILE A 4 -20.07 -20.83 18.03
CA ILE A 4 -20.78 -19.54 17.88
C ILE A 4 -21.62 -19.20 19.12
N LYS A 5 -22.08 -20.20 19.88
CA LYS A 5 -22.89 -20.00 21.08
C LYS A 5 -22.08 -19.50 22.27
N GLU A 6 -20.75 -19.61 22.22
CA GLU A 6 -19.83 -19.24 23.30
C GLU A 6 -19.19 -17.84 23.06
N ILE A 7 -19.49 -17.21 21.90
CA ILE A 7 -18.95 -15.91 21.56
C ILE A 7 -19.81 -14.81 22.19
N ASP A 8 -19.18 -13.92 22.94
CA ASP A 8 -19.84 -12.73 23.48
C ASP A 8 -20.24 -11.76 22.35
N THR A 9 -21.36 -11.06 22.54
CA THR A 9 -21.93 -10.18 21.51
C THR A 9 -21.86 -8.69 21.92
N PRO A 10 -21.64 -7.79 20.93
CA PRO A 10 -21.56 -8.00 19.48
C PRO A 10 -20.21 -8.56 19.01
N ALA A 11 -20.21 -9.48 18.04
CA ALA A 11 -19.01 -10.06 17.45
C ALA A 11 -19.09 -10.10 15.91
N ILE A 12 -17.92 -9.89 15.27
CA ILE A 12 -17.78 -10.05 13.81
C ILE A 12 -17.30 -11.48 13.54
N ILE A 13 -18.06 -12.21 12.73
CA ILE A 13 -17.73 -13.58 12.32
C ILE A 13 -17.33 -13.57 10.85
N VAL A 14 -16.22 -14.25 10.55
CA VAL A 14 -15.69 -14.39 9.19
C VAL A 14 -15.73 -15.85 8.78
N ASP A 15 -16.43 -16.16 7.69
CA ASP A 15 -16.38 -17.47 7.06
C ASP A 15 -15.13 -17.56 6.18
N LEU A 16 -14.15 -18.34 6.62
CA LEU A 16 -12.88 -18.49 5.90
C LEU A 16 -13.01 -19.20 4.55
N ASN A 17 -14.01 -20.03 4.35
CA ASN A 17 -14.20 -20.69 3.05
C ASN A 17 -14.69 -19.66 2.02
N ILE A 18 -15.65 -18.83 2.40
CA ILE A 18 -16.13 -17.73 1.54
C ILE A 18 -15.01 -16.74 1.26
N VAL A 19 -14.21 -16.39 2.26
CA VAL A 19 -13.05 -15.48 2.07
C VAL A 19 -12.06 -16.05 1.05
N LYS A 20 -11.68 -17.32 1.19
CA LYS A 20 -10.76 -17.99 0.26
C LYS A 20 -11.32 -18.04 -1.15
N GLU A 21 -12.59 -18.39 -1.30
CA GLU A 21 -13.28 -18.41 -2.60
C GLU A 21 -13.28 -17.04 -3.26
N ASN A 22 -13.60 -15.98 -2.51
CA ASN A 22 -13.58 -14.60 -3.00
C ASN A 22 -12.17 -14.17 -3.44
N ILE A 23 -11.15 -14.45 -2.63
CA ILE A 23 -9.75 -14.15 -2.94
C ILE A 23 -9.34 -14.84 -4.25
N HIS A 24 -9.58 -16.14 -4.37
CA HIS A 24 -9.21 -16.89 -5.58
C HIS A 24 -10.01 -16.47 -6.82
N THR A 25 -11.27 -16.12 -6.66
CA THR A 25 -12.11 -15.67 -7.77
C THR A 25 -11.60 -14.34 -8.31
N TYR A 26 -11.27 -13.40 -7.44
CA TYR A 26 -10.78 -12.09 -7.87
C TYR A 26 -9.35 -12.17 -8.44
N GLN A 27 -8.48 -12.97 -7.84
CA GLN A 27 -7.12 -13.19 -8.38
C GLN A 27 -7.19 -13.81 -9.79
N ARG A 28 -7.97 -14.87 -9.96
CA ARG A 28 -8.16 -15.54 -11.25
C ARG A 28 -8.69 -14.59 -12.32
N TYR A 29 -9.67 -13.76 -11.99
CA TYR A 29 -10.16 -12.73 -12.90
C TYR A 29 -9.02 -11.79 -13.37
N CYS A 30 -8.17 -11.34 -12.45
CA CYS A 30 -7.03 -10.49 -12.81
C CYS A 30 -6.01 -11.24 -13.69
N ASP A 31 -5.73 -12.49 -13.38
CA ASP A 31 -4.79 -13.33 -14.14
C ASP A 31 -5.30 -13.58 -15.56
N ASP A 32 -6.59 -13.87 -15.72
CA ASP A 32 -7.25 -14.14 -17.01
C ASP A 32 -7.16 -12.93 -17.97
N ILE A 33 -7.18 -11.71 -17.44
CA ILE A 33 -7.04 -10.47 -18.23
C ILE A 33 -5.62 -9.90 -18.22
N GLY A 34 -4.63 -10.61 -17.64
CA GLY A 34 -3.23 -10.23 -17.62
C GLY A 34 -2.89 -9.04 -16.71
N ILE A 35 -3.71 -8.74 -15.70
CA ILE A 35 -3.51 -7.62 -14.77
C ILE A 35 -2.98 -8.15 -13.43
N LYS A 36 -1.93 -7.50 -12.91
CA LYS A 36 -1.37 -7.82 -11.60
C LYS A 36 -2.24 -7.24 -10.48
N LEU A 37 -2.71 -8.10 -9.58
CA LEU A 37 -3.52 -7.68 -8.43
C LEU A 37 -2.65 -7.20 -7.26
N ARG A 38 -3.01 -6.04 -6.70
CA ARG A 38 -2.46 -5.51 -5.44
C ARG A 38 -3.63 -5.08 -4.55
N PRO A 39 -4.12 -5.94 -3.66
CA PRO A 39 -5.29 -5.65 -2.84
C PRO A 39 -5.00 -4.58 -1.78
N HIS A 40 -5.99 -3.76 -1.46
CA HIS A 40 -5.93 -2.78 -0.39
C HIS A 40 -6.42 -3.38 0.94
N ILE A 41 -5.52 -3.44 1.95
CA ILE A 41 -5.78 -4.11 3.23
C ILE A 41 -6.56 -3.25 4.24
N LYS A 42 -6.83 -1.98 3.95
CA LYS A 42 -7.49 -1.07 4.89
C LYS A 42 -8.87 -1.53 5.36
N THR A 43 -9.54 -2.38 4.56
CA THR A 43 -10.89 -2.88 4.85
C THR A 43 -10.91 -3.93 5.94
N HIS A 44 -9.91 -4.80 5.98
CA HIS A 44 -9.85 -5.89 6.98
C HIS A 44 -8.74 -5.70 8.02
N LYS A 45 -7.59 -5.11 7.67
CA LYS A 45 -6.42 -4.89 8.55
C LYS A 45 -5.94 -6.16 9.27
N ILE A 46 -6.14 -7.32 8.66
CA ILE A 46 -5.83 -8.62 9.25
C ILE A 46 -4.65 -9.24 8.50
N PRO A 47 -3.47 -9.46 9.14
CA PRO A 47 -2.29 -10.03 8.51
C PRO A 47 -2.55 -11.39 7.87
N ALA A 48 -3.31 -12.27 8.53
CA ALA A 48 -3.65 -13.60 8.00
C ALA A 48 -4.40 -13.53 6.65
N LEU A 49 -5.31 -12.56 6.48
CA LEU A 49 -6.03 -12.36 5.22
C LEU A 49 -5.11 -11.81 4.14
N ALA A 50 -4.24 -10.87 4.48
CA ALA A 50 -3.23 -10.35 3.55
C ALA A 50 -2.29 -11.47 3.05
N LYS A 51 -1.87 -12.38 3.93
CA LYS A 51 -1.08 -13.57 3.55
C LYS A 51 -1.84 -14.50 2.59
N LEU A 52 -3.13 -14.70 2.80
CA LEU A 52 -3.96 -15.48 1.86
C LEU A 52 -4.03 -14.82 0.48
N GLN A 53 -4.13 -13.50 0.42
CA GLN A 53 -4.11 -12.75 -0.84
C GLN A 53 -2.77 -12.88 -1.57
N ILE A 54 -1.65 -12.75 -0.85
CA ILE A 54 -0.30 -12.99 -1.42
C ILE A 54 -0.15 -14.43 -1.89
N GLY A 55 -0.57 -15.40 -1.08
CA GLY A 55 -0.54 -16.83 -1.43
C GLY A 55 -1.39 -17.19 -2.65
N ALA A 56 -2.43 -16.43 -2.94
CA ALA A 56 -3.26 -16.59 -4.13
C ALA A 56 -2.64 -15.98 -5.41
N GLY A 57 -1.60 -15.16 -5.30
CA GLY A 57 -0.90 -14.57 -6.46
C GLY A 57 -0.84 -13.06 -6.49
N ALA A 58 -1.33 -12.34 -5.47
CA ALA A 58 -1.19 -10.90 -5.39
C ALA A 58 0.30 -10.49 -5.34
N VAL A 59 0.67 -9.46 -6.12
CA VAL A 59 2.07 -9.02 -6.25
C VAL A 59 2.61 -8.24 -5.05
N GLY A 60 1.74 -7.88 -4.14
CA GLY A 60 2.02 -7.10 -2.93
C GLY A 60 0.71 -6.63 -2.32
N ILE A 61 0.77 -5.77 -1.34
CA ILE A 61 -0.40 -5.17 -0.71
C ILE A 61 -0.41 -3.65 -0.87
N THR A 62 -1.58 -3.06 -0.74
CA THR A 62 -1.75 -1.62 -0.57
C THR A 62 -2.18 -1.32 0.85
N ALA A 63 -1.45 -0.47 1.54
CA ALA A 63 -1.76 0.04 2.88
C ALA A 63 -2.14 1.52 2.82
N GLN A 64 -3.00 1.97 3.72
CA GLN A 64 -3.36 3.37 3.80
C GLN A 64 -2.29 4.22 4.49
N LYS A 65 -1.58 3.66 5.46
CA LYS A 65 -0.57 4.38 6.26
C LYS A 65 0.56 3.46 6.70
N ILE A 66 1.68 4.07 7.10
CA ILE A 66 2.90 3.35 7.50
C ILE A 66 2.61 2.37 8.64
N SER A 67 1.90 2.79 9.69
CA SER A 67 1.61 1.91 10.83
C SER A 67 0.73 0.70 10.50
N GLU A 68 -0.12 0.78 9.48
CA GLU A 68 -0.82 -0.41 8.94
C GLU A 68 0.16 -1.35 8.26
N ALA A 69 1.05 -0.81 7.42
CA ALA A 69 2.07 -1.59 6.77
C ALA A 69 2.98 -2.29 7.78
N GLU A 70 3.47 -1.57 8.80
CA GLU A 70 4.30 -2.13 9.86
C GLU A 70 3.60 -3.28 10.59
N ALA A 71 2.34 -3.10 10.99
CA ALA A 71 1.57 -4.14 11.67
C ALA A 71 1.37 -5.39 10.81
N ILE A 72 1.15 -5.22 9.50
CA ILE A 72 0.94 -6.35 8.59
C ILE A 72 2.25 -7.10 8.32
N ILE A 73 3.36 -6.39 8.07
CA ILE A 73 4.64 -7.04 7.75
C ILE A 73 5.28 -7.71 8.97
N SER A 74 4.98 -7.27 10.20
CA SER A 74 5.52 -7.87 11.42
C SER A 74 5.21 -9.36 11.55
N GLU A 75 4.14 -9.80 10.94
CA GLU A 75 3.74 -11.21 10.87
C GLU A 75 4.49 -12.02 9.79
N GLY A 76 5.31 -11.35 8.97
CA GLY A 76 6.08 -11.95 7.87
C GLY A 76 5.24 -12.35 6.64
N GLY A 77 5.93 -12.73 5.56
CA GLY A 77 5.30 -13.23 4.33
C GLY A 77 4.81 -12.15 3.36
N ILE A 78 5.05 -10.87 3.64
CA ILE A 78 4.71 -9.75 2.75
C ILE A 78 5.97 -8.92 2.52
N ASN A 79 6.39 -8.81 1.26
CA ASN A 79 7.66 -8.23 0.87
C ASN A 79 7.53 -6.99 -0.04
N ASP A 80 6.32 -6.63 -0.45
CA ASP A 80 6.05 -5.48 -1.32
C ASP A 80 4.78 -4.74 -0.87
N VAL A 81 4.94 -3.46 -0.54
CA VAL A 81 3.88 -2.61 0.01
C VAL A 81 3.79 -1.29 -0.76
N LEU A 82 2.59 -0.94 -1.22
CA LEU A 82 2.28 0.39 -1.73
C LEU A 82 1.53 1.17 -0.64
N ILE A 83 2.00 2.36 -0.28
CA ILE A 83 1.31 3.27 0.63
C ILE A 83 0.64 4.38 -0.18
N THR A 84 -0.69 4.39 -0.18
CA THR A 84 -1.52 5.30 -0.99
C THR A 84 -1.99 6.51 -0.19
N TYR A 85 -1.09 7.15 0.53
CA TYR A 85 -1.35 8.35 1.29
C TYR A 85 -0.12 9.25 1.30
N ASN A 86 -0.32 10.55 1.12
CA ASN A 86 0.78 11.52 1.16
C ASN A 86 1.49 11.49 2.52
N ILE A 87 2.78 11.20 2.51
CA ILE A 87 3.59 11.05 3.72
C ILE A 87 4.27 12.38 3.99
N ILE A 88 3.83 13.06 5.06
CA ILE A 88 4.26 14.40 5.44
C ILE A 88 4.63 14.42 6.92
N GLY A 89 5.69 15.15 7.23
CA GLY A 89 6.18 15.33 8.60
C GLY A 89 7.31 14.36 8.96
N GLU A 90 8.26 14.88 9.73
CA GLU A 90 9.53 14.23 10.03
C GLU A 90 9.37 12.82 10.64
N GLN A 91 8.46 12.67 11.58
CA GLN A 91 8.23 11.37 12.23
C GLN A 91 7.75 10.30 11.25
N LYS A 92 6.83 10.66 10.33
CA LYS A 92 6.33 9.72 9.33
C LYS A 92 7.38 9.41 8.28
N LEU A 93 8.14 10.40 7.86
CA LEU A 93 9.24 10.20 6.90
C LEU A 93 10.33 9.30 7.47
N LYS A 94 10.68 9.47 8.76
CA LYS A 94 11.59 8.55 9.47
C LYS A 94 11.03 7.13 9.56
N ALA A 95 9.76 7.00 9.91
CA ALA A 95 9.09 5.68 9.94
C ALA A 95 9.06 5.02 8.56
N LEU A 96 8.81 5.79 7.48
CA LEU A 96 8.90 5.29 6.12
C LEU A 96 10.29 4.75 5.80
N ARG A 97 11.35 5.49 6.13
CA ARG A 97 12.74 5.04 5.91
C ARG A 97 13.01 3.71 6.61
N ASN A 98 12.61 3.58 7.87
CA ASN A 98 12.76 2.34 8.63
C ASN A 98 11.93 1.18 8.01
N LEU A 99 10.78 1.47 7.44
CA LEU A 99 9.97 0.46 6.75
C LEU A 99 10.65 -0.03 5.47
N CYS A 100 11.28 0.87 4.71
CA CYS A 100 12.01 0.54 3.48
C CYS A 100 13.24 -0.36 3.72
N GLU A 101 13.78 -0.38 4.94
CA GLU A 101 14.86 -1.31 5.32
C GLU A 101 14.39 -2.77 5.49
N LYS A 102 13.08 -2.96 5.64
CA LYS A 102 12.48 -4.28 5.94
C LYS A 102 11.82 -4.92 4.74
N VAL A 103 11.18 -4.12 3.90
CA VAL A 103 10.43 -4.60 2.73
C VAL A 103 10.52 -3.58 1.60
N LYS A 104 10.22 -4.02 0.39
CA LYS A 104 10.05 -3.12 -0.75
C LYS A 104 8.83 -2.23 -0.54
N VAL A 105 9.03 -0.92 -0.59
CA VAL A 105 7.97 0.07 -0.42
C VAL A 105 7.87 0.96 -1.64
N SER A 106 6.65 1.25 -2.07
CA SER A 106 6.32 2.32 -3.01
C SER A 106 5.36 3.28 -2.33
N VAL A 107 5.40 4.55 -2.71
CA VAL A 107 4.51 5.58 -2.15
C VAL A 107 3.85 6.39 -3.26
N VAL A 108 2.86 7.20 -2.91
CA VAL A 108 2.26 8.18 -3.82
C VAL A 108 2.65 9.59 -3.42
N ALA A 109 2.58 10.51 -4.38
CA ALA A 109 2.69 11.94 -4.14
C ALA A 109 1.83 12.72 -5.13
N ASP A 110 1.24 13.83 -4.65
CA ASP A 110 0.40 14.73 -5.45
C ASP A 110 0.86 16.20 -5.40
N SER A 111 1.98 16.48 -4.72
CA SER A 111 2.44 17.84 -4.53
C SER A 111 3.96 17.97 -4.42
N SER A 112 4.49 19.13 -4.78
CA SER A 112 5.90 19.46 -4.61
C SER A 112 6.34 19.42 -3.13
N PHE A 113 5.44 19.71 -2.22
CA PHE A 113 5.72 19.67 -0.79
C PHE A 113 6.00 18.23 -0.33
N CYS A 114 5.15 17.28 -0.74
CA CYS A 114 5.35 15.86 -0.46
C CYS A 114 6.66 15.35 -1.06
N ILE A 115 6.89 15.64 -2.34
CA ILE A 115 8.11 15.22 -3.06
C ILE A 115 9.38 15.75 -2.41
N LYS A 116 9.43 17.02 -2.02
CA LYS A 116 10.61 17.61 -1.35
C LYS A 116 10.91 16.90 -0.02
N GLY A 117 9.88 16.56 0.75
CA GLY A 117 10.04 15.82 2.00
C GLY A 117 10.61 14.41 1.77
N LEU A 118 10.07 13.69 0.80
CA LEU A 118 10.58 12.38 0.39
C LEU A 118 12.02 12.46 -0.12
N SER A 119 12.30 13.40 -1.03
CA SER A 119 13.64 13.60 -1.60
C SER A 119 14.70 13.82 -0.52
N LYS A 120 14.45 14.77 0.38
CA LYS A 120 15.38 15.07 1.49
C LYS A 120 15.61 13.83 2.38
N THR A 121 14.56 13.04 2.63
CA THR A 121 14.65 11.87 3.52
C THR A 121 15.46 10.73 2.91
N PHE A 122 15.42 10.61 1.57
CA PHE A 122 16.07 9.51 0.84
C PHE A 122 17.30 9.97 0.04
N GLU A 123 17.80 11.17 0.26
CA GLU A 123 18.96 11.74 -0.46
C GLU A 123 20.21 10.85 -0.38
N GLU A 124 20.45 10.24 0.78
CA GLU A 124 21.59 9.35 1.02
C GLU A 124 21.20 7.87 0.99
N ALA A 125 20.00 7.52 0.49
CA ALA A 125 19.57 6.15 0.44
C ALA A 125 20.32 5.38 -0.66
N LYS A 126 20.66 4.11 -0.39
CA LYS A 126 21.33 3.23 -1.37
C LYS A 126 20.44 2.90 -2.56
N GLU A 127 19.15 2.81 -2.32
CA GLU A 127 18.14 2.49 -3.33
C GLU A 127 17.13 3.64 -3.43
N ALA A 128 16.69 3.90 -4.65
CA ALA A 128 15.68 4.90 -4.90
C ALA A 128 14.30 4.44 -4.40
N LEU A 129 13.56 5.34 -3.73
CA LEU A 129 12.19 5.11 -3.35
C LEU A 129 11.27 5.24 -4.58
N PRO A 130 10.53 4.20 -4.99
CA PRO A 130 9.53 4.33 -6.04
C PRO A 130 8.38 5.23 -5.61
N VAL A 131 8.11 6.28 -6.40
CA VAL A 131 7.02 7.23 -6.14
C VAL A 131 6.10 7.27 -7.36
N LEU A 132 4.80 7.02 -7.13
CA LEU A 132 3.77 7.16 -8.14
C LEU A 132 3.11 8.53 -8.02
N VAL A 133 2.83 9.16 -9.16
CA VAL A 133 2.03 10.39 -9.18
C VAL A 133 0.57 10.02 -8.94
N GLU A 134 -0.04 10.57 -7.89
CA GLU A 134 -1.45 10.39 -7.62
C GLU A 134 -2.26 11.39 -8.47
N CYS A 135 -3.16 10.87 -9.30
CA CYS A 135 -4.03 11.66 -10.17
C CYS A 135 -5.48 11.61 -9.68
N ASP A 136 -6.14 12.77 -9.61
CA ASP A 136 -7.58 12.82 -9.40
C ASP A 136 -8.30 12.53 -10.73
N THR A 137 -8.96 11.39 -10.79
CA THR A 137 -9.74 10.94 -11.95
C THR A 137 -11.25 11.15 -11.78
N GLY A 138 -11.64 12.08 -10.89
CA GLY A 138 -13.03 12.47 -10.69
C GLY A 138 -13.58 12.25 -9.27
N ALA A 139 -12.76 11.74 -8.34
CA ALA A 139 -13.17 11.55 -6.95
C ALA A 139 -13.16 12.85 -6.13
N ASN A 140 -12.47 13.90 -6.59
CA ASN A 140 -12.31 15.20 -5.92
C ASN A 140 -11.81 15.06 -4.48
N ARG A 141 -10.86 14.16 -4.25
CA ARG A 141 -10.36 13.86 -2.91
C ARG A 141 -8.87 14.17 -2.74
N CYS A 142 -8.04 13.64 -3.58
CA CYS A 142 -6.58 13.81 -3.60
C CYS A 142 -6.05 13.53 -5.00
N GLY A 143 -4.83 13.93 -5.26
CA GLY A 143 -4.19 13.77 -6.56
C GLY A 143 -4.18 15.05 -7.40
N VAL A 144 -3.29 15.08 -8.38
CA VAL A 144 -3.19 16.19 -9.33
C VAL A 144 -4.34 16.14 -10.34
N THR A 145 -4.84 17.32 -10.70
CA THR A 145 -6.02 17.48 -11.59
C THR A 145 -5.65 17.79 -13.04
N SER A 146 -4.37 18.05 -13.32
CA SER A 146 -3.91 18.39 -14.68
C SER A 146 -2.48 17.94 -14.93
N PRO A 147 -2.06 17.74 -16.18
CA PRO A 147 -0.68 17.43 -16.54
C PRO A 147 0.30 18.53 -16.09
N GLN A 148 -0.12 19.79 -16.12
CA GLN A 148 0.72 20.92 -15.69
C GLN A 148 1.03 20.87 -14.20
N ALA A 149 0.08 20.37 -13.38
CA ALA A 149 0.29 20.17 -11.96
C ALA A 149 1.35 19.11 -11.64
N VAL A 150 1.72 18.26 -12.62
CA VAL A 150 2.76 17.24 -12.48
C VAL A 150 4.17 17.79 -12.72
N SER A 151 4.32 19.05 -13.16
CA SER A 151 5.63 19.67 -13.47
C SER A 151 6.63 19.60 -12.31
N TYR A 152 6.16 19.56 -11.06
CA TYR A 152 6.99 19.39 -9.88
C TYR A 152 7.74 18.05 -9.84
N THR A 153 7.27 17.02 -10.55
CA THR A 153 7.97 15.73 -10.62
C THR A 153 9.24 15.80 -11.45
N HIS A 154 9.40 16.85 -12.27
CA HIS A 154 10.60 17.15 -13.04
C HIS A 154 11.65 17.91 -12.22
N LEU A 155 11.24 18.47 -11.09
CA LEU A 155 12.12 19.18 -10.17
C LEU A 155 12.95 18.16 -9.38
N THR A 156 13.98 17.62 -10.07
CA THR A 156 15.17 17.05 -9.46
C THR A 156 15.00 16.02 -8.36
N LEU A 157 15.04 14.77 -8.77
CA LEU A 157 15.31 13.71 -7.80
C LEU A 157 16.36 12.76 -8.39
N PRO A 158 17.64 12.86 -8.01
CA PRO A 158 18.64 11.89 -8.42
C PRO A 158 18.36 10.50 -7.86
N THR A 159 17.44 10.37 -6.89
CA THR A 159 17.15 9.14 -6.13
C THR A 159 15.72 8.61 -6.25
N ILE A 160 14.83 9.23 -7.04
CA ILE A 160 13.46 8.72 -7.25
C ILE A 160 13.30 8.26 -8.69
N PHE A 161 13.08 6.97 -8.91
CA PHE A 161 12.72 6.43 -10.22
C PHE A 161 11.27 6.73 -10.57
N ARG A 162 11.07 7.16 -11.83
CA ARG A 162 9.73 7.23 -12.43
C ARG A 162 9.31 5.84 -12.88
N VAL A 163 8.14 5.44 -12.50
CA VAL A 163 7.43 4.31 -13.09
C VAL A 163 6.46 4.85 -14.13
#